data_8f6554aa797a027f5119fa8e087f3ab7
#
_entry.id   8f6554aa797a027f5119fa8e087f3ab7
#
_cell.length_a   1.000
_cell.length_b   1.000
_cell.length_c   1.000
_cell.angle_alpha   90.00
_cell.angle_beta   90.00
_cell.angle_gamma   90.00
#
_symmetry.space_group_name_H-M   'P 1'
#
loop_
_entity.id
_entity.type
_entity.pdbx_description
1 polymer ?
#
loop_
_entity_poly.entity_id
_entity_poly.type
_entity_poly.pdbx_seq_one_letter_code
_entity_poly.pdbx_strand_id
1 'polypeptide(L)'
;DLYWEVIEVPTEDLKSKDSYYSFHLPDEVNRVKGVTAIILKETPDEKELPEIEKREGKNWIGLRIRNKGKITDIYINQLADGRLMHSNSWIEADGWSTDAYMFIVTYPEKSAPADAKEYFIGYGSSLKRGTTSYFSSLAKLFIIQKEENRRMQLWIDGSTKVKAYIRSLQCPVSVSVNGESIPIVYDHSNLKIEL
;
A
#
# COMPACT_ATOMS: atom_id res chain seq x y z
N ASP A 1 8.53 11.42 24.36
CA ASP A 1 7.33 10.64 24.06
C ASP A 1 6.46 11.39 23.06
N LEU A 2 5.87 10.67 22.12
CA LEU A 2 4.87 11.19 21.19
C LEU A 2 3.55 11.35 21.95
N TYR A 3 2.93 12.51 21.90
CA TYR A 3 1.60 12.72 22.45
C TYR A 3 0.72 13.46 21.43
N TRP A 4 -0.57 13.36 21.62
CA TRP A 4 -1.57 14.06 20.82
C TRP A 4 -2.53 14.82 21.74
N GLU A 5 -3.04 15.92 21.23
CA GLU A 5 -4.08 16.69 21.91
C GLU A 5 -5.18 17.09 20.92
N VAL A 6 -6.36 17.36 21.44
CA VAL A 6 -7.48 17.93 20.70
C VAL A 6 -7.50 19.43 20.99
N ILE A 7 -7.35 20.22 19.94
CA ILE A 7 -7.43 21.67 20.04
C ILE A 7 -8.80 22.10 19.54
N GLU A 8 -9.63 22.65 20.42
CA GLU A 8 -10.90 23.27 20.05
C GLU A 8 -10.67 24.74 19.75
N VAL A 9 -10.98 25.17 18.53
CA VAL A 9 -10.89 26.58 18.13
C VAL A 9 -12.29 27.18 18.10
N PRO A 10 -12.56 28.26 18.88
CA PRO A 10 -13.82 28.99 18.78
C PRO A 10 -13.88 29.66 17.41
N THR A 11 -14.90 29.37 16.63
CA THR A 11 -15.20 30.11 15.40
C THR A 11 -16.16 31.26 15.71
N GLU A 12 -15.75 32.47 15.40
CA GLU A 12 -16.49 33.67 15.76
C GLU A 12 -17.92 33.79 15.18
N ASP A 13 -18.19 33.05 14.09
CA ASP A 13 -19.44 33.15 13.34
C ASP A 13 -20.33 31.92 13.29
N LEU A 14 -19.96 30.82 13.91
CA LEU A 14 -20.70 29.57 13.77
C LEU A 14 -21.03 28.92 15.11
N LYS A 15 -22.22 28.36 15.21
CA LYS A 15 -22.69 27.52 16.33
C LYS A 15 -21.97 26.16 16.44
N SER A 16 -20.91 25.97 15.66
CA SER A 16 -20.06 24.76 15.65
C SER A 16 -18.67 25.08 16.17
N LYS A 17 -18.10 24.17 16.92
CA LYS A 17 -16.70 24.20 17.33
C LYS A 17 -15.91 23.32 16.35
N ASP A 18 -14.87 23.86 15.78
CA ASP A 18 -13.92 23.07 15.00
C ASP A 18 -12.88 22.47 15.95
N SER A 19 -12.59 21.20 15.75
CA SER A 19 -11.60 20.46 16.54
C SER A 19 -10.45 20.01 15.66
N TYR A 20 -9.22 20.24 16.10
CA TYR A 20 -8.01 19.76 15.46
C TYR A 20 -7.35 18.68 16.28
N TYR A 21 -6.75 17.71 15.59
CA TYR A 21 -5.84 16.78 16.23
C TYR A 21 -4.40 17.26 16.01
N SER A 22 -3.70 17.56 17.09
CA SER A 22 -2.29 17.95 17.05
C SER A 22 -1.42 16.79 17.52
N PHE A 23 -0.36 16.53 16.76
CA PHE A 23 0.65 15.54 17.10
C PHE A 23 1.94 16.25 17.46
N HIS A 24 2.39 16.05 18.69
CA HIS A 24 3.60 16.65 19.20
C HIS A 24 4.74 15.65 19.14
N LEU A 25 5.84 16.08 18.53
CA LEU A 25 7.08 15.31 18.42
C LEU A 25 8.08 15.73 19.49
N PRO A 26 8.94 14.82 19.96
CA PRO A 26 10.08 15.22 20.79
C PRO A 26 10.96 16.26 20.08
N ASP A 27 11.48 17.23 20.82
CA ASP A 27 12.18 18.40 20.29
C ASP A 27 13.43 18.11 19.43
N GLU A 28 13.98 16.91 19.51
CA GLU A 28 15.23 16.53 18.82
C GLU A 28 15.02 15.62 17.60
N VAL A 29 13.79 15.46 17.10
CA VAL A 29 13.50 14.53 16.00
C VAL A 29 13.55 15.23 14.64
N ASN A 30 14.55 14.89 13.84
CA ASN A 30 14.70 15.42 12.47
C ASN A 30 13.79 14.74 11.44
N ARG A 31 13.31 13.54 11.71
CA ARG A 31 12.46 12.76 10.79
C ARG A 31 11.52 11.86 11.56
N VAL A 32 10.25 11.88 11.18
CA VAL A 32 9.24 10.96 11.69
C VAL A 32 8.47 10.36 10.52
N LYS A 33 8.21 9.07 10.60
CA LYS A 33 7.23 8.38 9.79
C LYS A 33 6.16 7.84 10.71
N GLY A 34 4.93 8.19 10.42
CA GLY A 34 3.77 7.75 11.19
C GLY A 34 2.69 7.20 10.26
N VAL A 35 1.82 6.36 10.82
CA VAL A 35 0.60 5.90 10.16
C VAL A 35 -0.55 6.28 11.05
N THR A 36 -1.51 7.02 10.49
CA THR A 36 -2.75 7.37 11.17
C THR A 36 -3.92 6.78 10.39
N ALA A 37 -4.78 6.05 11.07
CA ALA A 37 -6.03 5.57 10.49
C ALA A 37 -7.18 6.44 10.97
N ILE A 38 -7.92 7.02 10.03
CA ILE A 38 -9.14 7.78 10.28
C ILE A 38 -10.31 6.96 9.77
N ILE A 39 -11.22 6.58 10.66
CA ILE A 39 -12.42 5.81 10.33
C ILE A 39 -13.58 6.78 10.24
N LEU A 40 -14.13 6.92 9.03
CA LEU A 40 -15.35 7.67 8.81
C LEU A 40 -16.54 6.71 8.80
N LYS A 41 -17.58 7.04 9.54
CA LYS A 41 -18.87 6.33 9.50
C LYS A 41 -19.70 6.90 8.35
N GLU A 42 -20.26 6.03 7.53
CA GLU A 42 -21.22 6.43 6.50
C GLU A 42 -22.53 6.93 7.10
N THR A 43 -22.92 6.31 8.22
CA THR A 43 -24.11 6.69 9.00
C THR A 43 -23.79 6.71 10.49
N PRO A 44 -24.48 7.54 11.31
CA PRO A 44 -24.28 7.55 12.77
C PRO A 44 -24.53 6.20 13.44
N ASP A 45 -25.40 5.39 12.86
CA ASP A 45 -25.82 4.10 13.38
C ASP A 45 -24.97 2.91 12.91
N GLU A 46 -23.91 3.15 12.11
CA GLU A 46 -23.02 2.10 11.66
C GLU A 46 -22.32 1.44 12.84
N LYS A 47 -22.65 0.15 13.08
CA LYS A 47 -22.17 -0.61 14.24
C LYS A 47 -20.88 -1.36 13.96
N GLU A 48 -20.63 -1.73 12.69
CA GLU A 48 -19.47 -2.51 12.29
C GLU A 48 -18.35 -1.58 11.80
N LEU A 49 -17.44 -1.28 12.71
CA LEU A 49 -16.22 -0.55 12.35
C LEU A 49 -15.12 -1.54 11.96
N PRO A 50 -14.19 -1.14 11.07
CA PRO A 50 -12.99 -1.91 10.80
C PRO A 50 -12.20 -2.16 12.08
N GLU A 51 -11.70 -3.38 12.24
CA GLU A 51 -10.69 -3.68 13.26
C GLU A 51 -9.31 -3.24 12.73
N ILE A 52 -8.59 -2.46 13.52
CA ILE A 52 -7.27 -1.94 13.15
C ILE A 52 -6.24 -2.40 14.16
N GLU A 53 -5.20 -3.07 13.66
CA GLU A 53 -4.07 -3.57 14.42
C GLU A 53 -2.80 -2.86 13.97
N LYS A 54 -2.05 -2.26 14.92
CA LYS A 54 -0.70 -1.76 14.65
C LYS A 54 0.23 -2.93 14.37
N ARG A 55 1.05 -2.80 13.33
CA ARG A 55 2.09 -3.75 12.98
C ARG A 55 3.43 -3.05 12.92
N GLU A 56 4.46 -3.72 13.39
CA GLU A 56 5.82 -3.17 13.32
C GLU A 56 6.86 -4.29 13.32
N GLY A 57 8.03 -3.98 12.79
CA GLY A 57 9.17 -4.87 12.77
C GLY A 57 10.46 -4.10 12.51
N LYS A 58 11.50 -4.83 12.17
CA LYS A 58 12.80 -4.20 11.90
C LYS A 58 12.69 -3.32 10.64
N ASN A 59 12.85 -2.01 10.81
CA ASN A 59 12.84 -1.02 9.73
C ASN A 59 11.52 -0.86 8.98
N TRP A 60 10.40 -1.27 9.56
CA TRP A 60 9.08 -1.01 9.00
C TRP A 60 8.03 -0.82 10.10
N ILE A 61 7.01 -0.05 9.77
CA ILE A 61 5.78 0.13 10.54
C ILE A 61 4.59 -0.07 9.62
N GLY A 62 3.44 -0.37 10.17
CA GLY A 62 2.25 -0.57 9.37
C GLY A 62 0.98 -0.79 10.18
N LEU A 63 -0.07 -1.11 9.44
CA LEU A 63 -1.39 -1.40 9.98
C LEU A 63 -1.95 -2.65 9.30
N ARG A 64 -2.69 -3.44 10.04
CA ARG A 64 -3.62 -4.43 9.52
C ARG A 64 -5.03 -3.94 9.74
N ILE A 65 -5.81 -3.91 8.69
CA ILE A 65 -7.21 -3.50 8.72
C ILE A 65 -8.06 -4.71 8.32
N ARG A 66 -8.98 -5.13 9.21
CA ARG A 66 -9.99 -6.15 8.91
C ARG A 66 -11.32 -5.46 8.70
N ASN A 67 -11.89 -5.63 7.53
CA ASN A 67 -13.16 -5.03 7.18
C ASN A 67 -13.92 -5.88 6.16
N LYS A 68 -15.19 -6.17 6.46
CA LYS A 68 -16.14 -6.86 5.55
C LYS A 68 -15.54 -8.12 4.90
N GLY A 69 -14.86 -8.97 5.71
CA GLY A 69 -14.25 -10.23 5.25
C GLY A 69 -12.97 -10.10 4.42
N LYS A 70 -12.37 -8.91 4.39
CA LYS A 70 -11.07 -8.64 3.78
C LYS A 70 -10.06 -8.20 4.84
N ILE A 71 -8.81 -8.54 4.60
CA ILE A 71 -7.65 -8.02 5.32
C ILE A 71 -6.87 -7.13 4.36
N THR A 72 -6.54 -5.93 4.82
CA THR A 72 -5.63 -5.01 4.15
C THR A 72 -4.43 -4.77 5.06
N ASP A 73 -3.27 -5.20 4.64
CA ASP A 73 -2.00 -4.95 5.31
C ASP A 73 -1.27 -3.79 4.63
N ILE A 74 -0.92 -2.78 5.41
CA ILE A 74 -0.19 -1.58 4.98
C ILE A 74 1.19 -1.62 5.63
N TYR A 75 2.24 -1.44 4.84
CA TYR A 75 3.62 -1.43 5.30
C TYR A 75 4.36 -0.21 4.80
N ILE A 76 5.03 0.49 5.70
CA ILE A 76 5.87 1.66 5.40
C ILE A 76 7.32 1.30 5.71
N ASN A 77 8.17 1.43 4.72
CA ASN A 77 9.60 1.21 4.81
C ASN A 77 10.27 2.41 5.52
N GLN A 78 10.81 2.19 6.70
CA GLN A 78 11.47 3.24 7.47
C GLN A 78 12.87 3.59 6.93
N LEU A 79 13.50 2.69 6.16
CA LEU A 79 14.79 2.95 5.52
C LEU A 79 14.66 3.84 4.28
N ALA A 80 13.52 3.79 3.59
CA ALA A 80 13.25 4.65 2.44
C ALA A 80 12.96 6.08 2.92
N ASP A 81 13.54 7.08 2.30
CA ASP A 81 13.40 8.48 2.71
C ASP A 81 12.29 9.25 1.97
N GLY A 82 11.56 8.56 1.09
CA GLY A 82 10.49 9.15 0.27
C GLY A 82 10.97 10.00 -0.89
N ARG A 83 12.27 10.11 -1.11
CA ARG A 83 12.83 10.80 -2.26
C ARG A 83 12.84 9.88 -3.47
N LEU A 84 12.63 10.44 -4.64
CA LEU A 84 12.69 9.68 -5.91
C LEU A 84 14.03 8.97 -6.14
N MET A 85 15.08 9.44 -5.49
CA MET A 85 16.47 8.96 -5.65
C MET A 85 16.98 8.18 -4.44
N HIS A 86 16.14 7.70 -3.53
CA HIS A 86 16.65 6.91 -2.41
C HIS A 86 17.29 5.61 -2.90
N SER A 87 18.43 5.27 -2.33
CA SER A 87 19.15 4.04 -2.62
C SER A 87 18.43 2.81 -2.06
N ASN A 88 18.87 1.64 -2.45
CA ASN A 88 18.27 0.35 -2.06
C ASN A 88 18.08 0.24 -0.54
N SER A 89 16.83 0.31 -0.14
CA SER A 89 16.42 0.19 1.24
C SER A 89 15.46 -0.99 1.35
N TRP A 90 16.01 -2.20 1.31
CA TRP A 90 15.23 -3.43 1.41
C TRP A 90 14.75 -3.67 2.83
N ILE A 91 13.50 -4.07 2.95
CA ILE A 91 12.89 -4.52 4.20
C ILE A 91 12.30 -5.91 4.04
N GLU A 92 12.24 -6.61 5.17
CA GLU A 92 11.48 -7.84 5.35
C GLU A 92 10.30 -7.53 6.28
N ALA A 93 9.06 -7.67 5.79
CA ALA A 93 7.85 -7.36 6.54
C ALA A 93 6.84 -8.49 6.40
N ASP A 94 6.57 -9.23 7.49
CA ASP A 94 5.61 -10.34 7.52
C ASP A 94 5.80 -11.38 6.40
N GLY A 95 7.06 -11.66 6.05
CA GLY A 95 7.45 -12.58 4.98
C GLY A 95 7.40 -11.97 3.57
N TRP A 96 7.08 -10.69 3.44
CA TRP A 96 7.28 -9.92 2.23
C TRP A 96 8.66 -9.28 2.23
N SER A 97 9.30 -9.23 1.06
CA SER A 97 10.57 -8.54 0.83
C SER A 97 10.40 -7.52 -0.28
N THR A 98 10.78 -6.27 -0.04
CA THR A 98 10.59 -5.16 -0.98
C THR A 98 11.57 -4.03 -0.75
N ASP A 99 11.84 -3.28 -1.82
CA ASP A 99 12.55 -2.00 -1.80
C ASP A 99 11.60 -0.80 -1.91
N ALA A 100 10.29 -1.04 -1.90
CA ALA A 100 9.28 0.01 -2.00
C ALA A 100 9.31 0.95 -0.77
N TYR A 101 8.94 2.21 -0.97
CA TYR A 101 8.70 3.16 0.11
C TYR A 101 7.53 2.73 0.98
N MET A 102 6.46 2.27 0.33
CA MET A 102 5.26 1.73 0.96
C MET A 102 4.70 0.61 0.08
N PHE A 103 4.10 -0.38 0.70
CA PHE A 103 3.28 -1.33 -0.05
C PHE A 103 2.04 -1.72 0.74
N ILE A 104 0.99 -2.08 0.02
CA ILE A 104 -0.28 -2.52 0.57
C ILE A 104 -0.68 -3.81 -0.12
N VAL A 105 -1.16 -4.78 0.64
CA VAL A 105 -1.72 -6.02 0.11
C VAL A 105 -3.11 -6.23 0.68
N THR A 106 -4.08 -6.57 -0.18
CA THR A 106 -5.45 -6.87 0.21
C THR A 106 -5.82 -8.28 -0.23
N TYR A 107 -6.36 -9.06 0.69
CA TYR A 107 -6.74 -10.44 0.48
C TYR A 107 -7.98 -10.81 1.31
N PRO A 108 -8.73 -11.86 0.91
CA PRO A 108 -9.84 -12.35 1.72
C PRO A 108 -9.36 -12.85 3.09
N GLU A 109 -10.11 -12.60 4.15
CA GLU A 109 -9.72 -12.94 5.52
C GLU A 109 -9.46 -14.45 5.73
N LYS A 110 -10.13 -15.29 4.95
CA LYS A 110 -9.95 -16.76 5.02
C LYS A 110 -8.83 -17.28 4.11
N SER A 111 -8.07 -16.40 3.47
CA SER A 111 -6.98 -16.72 2.55
C SER A 111 -5.63 -16.37 3.14
N ALA A 112 -4.57 -16.92 2.56
CA ALA A 112 -3.21 -16.48 2.91
C ALA A 112 -2.85 -15.16 2.20
N PRO A 113 -1.95 -14.34 2.77
CA PRO A 113 -1.42 -13.15 2.07
C PRO A 113 -0.83 -13.46 0.69
N ALA A 114 -0.36 -14.69 0.48
CA ALA A 114 0.14 -15.17 -0.81
C ALA A 114 -0.93 -15.24 -1.91
N ASP A 115 -2.21 -15.26 -1.54
CA ASP A 115 -3.35 -15.31 -2.46
C ASP A 115 -3.91 -13.92 -2.78
N ALA A 116 -3.22 -12.87 -2.33
CA ALA A 116 -3.64 -11.49 -2.58
C ALA A 116 -3.69 -11.21 -4.09
N LYS A 117 -4.73 -10.50 -4.49
CA LYS A 117 -5.00 -10.07 -5.87
C LYS A 117 -5.05 -8.56 -6.02
N GLU A 118 -4.94 -7.85 -4.92
CA GLU A 118 -4.88 -6.41 -4.89
C GLU A 118 -3.58 -5.99 -4.21
N TYR A 119 -2.78 -5.17 -4.90
CA TYR A 119 -1.52 -4.65 -4.42
C TYR A 119 -1.39 -3.18 -4.74
N PHE A 120 -0.79 -2.44 -3.81
CA PHE A 120 -0.22 -1.14 -4.09
C PHE A 120 1.28 -1.18 -3.78
N ILE A 121 2.09 -0.70 -4.68
CA ILE A 121 3.53 -0.55 -4.51
C ILE A 121 3.86 0.91 -4.74
N GLY A 122 4.25 1.58 -3.67
CA GLY A 122 4.62 3.00 -3.70
C GLY A 122 6.12 3.15 -3.90
N TYR A 123 6.54 3.47 -5.11
CA TYR A 123 7.92 3.71 -5.48
C TYR A 123 8.86 2.56 -5.13
N GLY A 124 8.63 1.42 -5.77
CA GLY A 124 9.42 0.20 -5.61
C GLY A 124 9.74 -0.48 -6.94
N SER A 125 10.75 -1.31 -6.95
CA SER A 125 11.14 -2.11 -8.11
C SER A 125 10.91 -3.59 -7.91
N SER A 126 10.56 -4.02 -6.72
CA SER A 126 10.36 -5.44 -6.42
C SER A 126 9.43 -5.66 -5.23
N LEU A 127 8.61 -6.69 -5.34
CA LEU A 127 7.84 -7.27 -4.24
C LEU A 127 7.95 -8.79 -4.31
N LYS A 128 8.44 -9.42 -3.24
CA LYS A 128 8.61 -10.88 -3.15
C LYS A 128 7.99 -11.40 -1.86
N ARG A 129 7.62 -12.69 -1.88
CA ARG A 129 7.28 -13.45 -0.67
C ARG A 129 8.00 -14.79 -0.70
N GLY A 130 8.96 -14.98 0.20
CA GLY A 130 9.90 -16.09 0.10
C GLY A 130 10.65 -16.05 -1.25
N THR A 131 10.63 -17.16 -1.98
CA THR A 131 11.25 -17.25 -3.33
C THR A 131 10.37 -16.74 -4.46
N THR A 132 9.09 -16.45 -4.18
CA THR A 132 8.12 -16.05 -5.19
C THR A 132 8.17 -14.54 -5.44
N SER A 133 8.40 -14.13 -6.69
CA SER A 133 8.28 -12.73 -7.13
C SER A 133 6.83 -12.43 -7.49
N TYR A 134 6.29 -11.36 -6.93
CA TYR A 134 4.93 -10.84 -7.24
C TYR A 134 5.00 -9.67 -8.20
N PHE A 135 6.05 -8.89 -8.08
CA PHE A 135 6.34 -7.78 -8.97
C PHE A 135 7.85 -7.62 -9.09
N SER A 136 8.31 -7.30 -10.30
CA SER A 136 9.67 -6.84 -10.55
C SER A 136 9.73 -5.89 -11.74
N SER A 137 10.58 -4.88 -11.67
CA SER A 137 10.88 -3.97 -12.78
C SER A 137 12.33 -3.50 -12.72
N LEU A 138 12.81 -2.94 -13.85
CA LEU A 138 14.14 -2.35 -13.91
C LEU A 138 14.22 -0.96 -13.27
N ALA A 139 13.09 -0.30 -13.07
CA ALA A 139 13.00 1.00 -12.42
C ALA A 139 11.99 0.97 -11.27
N LYS A 140 12.10 1.91 -10.33
CA LYS A 140 11.10 2.09 -9.28
C LYS A 140 9.84 2.72 -9.87
N LEU A 141 8.71 2.12 -9.55
CA LEU A 141 7.39 2.51 -10.08
C LEU A 141 6.39 2.65 -8.93
N PHE A 142 5.35 3.41 -9.18
CA PHE A 142 4.10 3.35 -8.43
C PHE A 142 3.16 2.42 -9.19
N ILE A 143 2.64 1.41 -8.49
CA ILE A 143 1.76 0.43 -9.11
C ILE A 143 0.56 0.18 -8.22
N ILE A 144 -0.61 0.21 -8.82
CA ILE A 144 -1.83 -0.38 -8.27
C ILE A 144 -2.18 -1.56 -9.17
N GLN A 145 -2.31 -2.74 -8.59
CA GLN A 145 -2.80 -3.93 -9.26
C GLN A 145 -4.11 -4.38 -8.64
N LYS A 146 -5.08 -4.67 -9.49
CA LYS A 146 -6.32 -5.31 -9.10
C LYS A 146 -6.67 -6.42 -10.09
N GLU A 147 -6.87 -7.64 -9.57
CA GLU A 147 -7.28 -8.77 -10.37
C GLU A 147 -8.63 -9.30 -9.88
N GLU A 148 -9.62 -9.32 -10.77
CA GLU A 148 -10.95 -9.87 -10.52
C GLU A 148 -11.43 -10.68 -11.74
N ASN A 149 -11.89 -11.90 -11.49
CA ASN A 149 -12.40 -12.80 -12.55
C ASN A 149 -11.44 -12.94 -13.74
N ARG A 150 -10.15 -13.05 -13.47
CA ARG A 150 -9.06 -13.09 -14.46
C ARG A 150 -8.95 -11.83 -15.34
N ARG A 151 -9.54 -10.74 -14.92
CA ARG A 151 -9.33 -9.41 -15.51
C ARG A 151 -8.35 -8.65 -14.63
N MET A 152 -7.25 -8.21 -15.21
CA MET A 152 -6.23 -7.48 -14.49
C MET A 152 -6.26 -6.01 -14.88
N GLN A 153 -6.36 -5.16 -13.90
CA GLN A 153 -6.30 -3.72 -14.01
C GLN A 153 -5.03 -3.23 -13.33
N LEU A 154 -4.27 -2.44 -14.02
CA LEU A 154 -3.02 -1.86 -13.56
C LEU A 154 -3.07 -0.35 -13.73
N TRP A 155 -2.65 0.36 -12.71
CA TRP A 155 -2.32 1.77 -12.78
C TRP A 155 -0.84 1.89 -12.47
N ILE A 156 -0.07 2.40 -13.42
CA ILE A 156 1.37 2.47 -13.33
C ILE A 156 1.81 3.90 -13.59
N ASP A 157 2.60 4.44 -12.67
CA ASP A 157 3.24 5.74 -12.80
C ASP A 157 4.73 5.63 -12.50
N GLY A 158 5.54 6.37 -13.24
CA GLY A 158 6.99 6.39 -13.11
C GLY A 158 7.71 6.53 -14.45
N SER A 159 8.86 5.87 -14.58
CA SER A 159 9.68 5.94 -15.78
C SER A 159 8.97 5.30 -16.98
N THR A 160 8.99 5.97 -18.12
CA THR A 160 8.56 5.44 -19.41
C THR A 160 9.61 4.46 -19.98
N LYS A 161 9.20 3.53 -20.83
CA LYS A 161 10.04 2.50 -21.46
C LYS A 161 10.65 1.50 -20.47
N VAL A 162 9.86 1.07 -19.51
CA VAL A 162 10.25 0.10 -18.50
C VAL A 162 9.55 -1.23 -18.74
N LYS A 163 10.28 -2.32 -18.55
CA LYS A 163 9.72 -3.66 -18.49
C LYS A 163 9.38 -3.98 -17.05
N ALA A 164 8.14 -4.38 -16.82
CA ALA A 164 7.67 -4.87 -15.54
C ALA A 164 7.11 -6.30 -15.70
N TYR A 165 7.29 -7.10 -14.65
CA TYR A 165 6.78 -8.45 -14.55
C TYR A 165 5.86 -8.50 -13.34
N ILE A 166 4.63 -8.95 -13.56
CA ILE A 166 3.57 -9.01 -12.56
C ILE A 166 3.08 -10.44 -12.48
N ARG A 167 3.05 -10.98 -11.26
CA ARG A 167 2.55 -12.34 -11.03
C ARG A 167 1.05 -12.40 -11.24
N SER A 168 0.61 -13.41 -11.99
CA SER A 168 -0.76 -13.88 -12.04
C SER A 168 -0.74 -15.41 -12.06
N LEU A 169 -1.55 -16.05 -11.21
CA LEU A 169 -1.60 -17.53 -11.12
C LEU A 169 -2.15 -18.18 -12.36
N GLN A 170 -2.96 -17.46 -13.12
CA GLN A 170 -3.56 -17.91 -14.37
C GLN A 170 -3.42 -16.80 -15.40
N CYS A 171 -3.27 -17.20 -16.68
CA CYS A 171 -3.26 -16.21 -17.75
C CYS A 171 -4.53 -15.34 -17.68
N PRO A 172 -4.42 -14.02 -17.56
CA PRO A 172 -5.56 -13.12 -17.56
C PRO A 172 -6.35 -13.25 -18.88
N VAL A 173 -7.64 -12.99 -18.84
CA VAL A 173 -8.47 -12.90 -20.07
C VAL A 173 -8.44 -11.50 -20.65
N SER A 174 -8.12 -10.50 -19.83
CA SER A 174 -7.88 -9.13 -20.26
C SER A 174 -6.93 -8.42 -19.32
N VAL A 175 -6.16 -7.51 -19.86
CA VAL A 175 -5.24 -6.64 -19.12
C VAL A 175 -5.45 -5.21 -19.58
N SER A 176 -5.58 -4.28 -18.62
CA SER A 176 -5.55 -2.85 -18.90
C SER A 176 -4.48 -2.16 -18.08
N VAL A 177 -3.82 -1.18 -18.69
CA VAL A 177 -2.86 -0.30 -18.02
C VAL A 177 -3.33 1.13 -18.18
N ASN A 178 -3.50 1.84 -17.06
CA ASN A 178 -4.01 3.22 -17.01
C ASN A 178 -5.33 3.42 -17.78
N GLY A 179 -6.19 2.37 -17.77
CA GLY A 179 -7.48 2.37 -18.47
C GLY A 179 -7.44 1.87 -19.91
N GLU A 180 -6.27 1.71 -20.51
CA GLU A 180 -6.09 1.24 -21.89
C GLU A 180 -5.86 -0.26 -21.92
N SER A 181 -6.53 -0.97 -22.82
CA SER A 181 -6.32 -2.41 -23.02
C SER A 181 -4.99 -2.65 -23.74
N ILE A 182 -4.22 -3.59 -23.22
CA ILE A 182 -2.93 -3.97 -23.79
C ILE A 182 -2.89 -5.45 -24.22
N PRO A 183 -2.01 -5.82 -25.18
CA PRO A 183 -1.76 -7.22 -25.51
C PRO A 183 -1.26 -8.00 -24.30
N ILE A 184 -1.73 -9.25 -24.17
CA ILE A 184 -1.32 -10.13 -23.08
C ILE A 184 -0.06 -10.87 -23.50
N VAL A 185 1.04 -10.60 -22.79
CA VAL A 185 2.29 -11.37 -22.88
C VAL A 185 2.47 -12.09 -21.55
N TYR A 186 2.18 -13.39 -21.53
CA TYR A 186 2.15 -14.18 -20.30
C TYR A 186 3.04 -15.40 -20.43
N ASP A 187 3.93 -15.60 -19.47
CA ASP A 187 4.86 -16.71 -19.40
C ASP A 187 5.11 -17.14 -17.96
N HIS A 188 5.01 -18.43 -17.67
CA HIS A 188 5.34 -19.05 -16.38
C HIS A 188 4.81 -18.28 -15.16
N SER A 189 3.50 -17.95 -15.16
CA SER A 189 2.83 -17.20 -14.10
C SER A 189 3.24 -15.72 -13.97
N ASN A 190 3.86 -15.15 -14.99
CA ASN A 190 4.20 -13.73 -15.05
C ASN A 190 3.57 -13.06 -16.27
N LEU A 191 2.91 -11.96 -16.04
CA LEU A 191 2.50 -11.03 -17.07
C LEU A 191 3.64 -10.06 -17.32
N LYS A 192 4.08 -9.95 -18.55
CA LYS A 192 5.08 -8.97 -18.98
C LYS A 192 4.39 -7.72 -19.48
N ILE A 193 4.76 -6.58 -18.95
CA ILE A 193 4.30 -5.25 -19.35
C ILE A 193 5.49 -4.48 -19.93
N GLU A 194 5.29 -3.86 -21.06
CA GLU A 194 6.23 -2.89 -21.63
C GLU A 194 5.51 -1.53 -21.66
N LEU A 195 6.07 -0.56 -20.93
CA LEU A 195 5.55 0.81 -20.80
C LEU A 195 6.26 1.73 -21.77
#